data_76d1e20d20e22fce43ea6926f2260688
#
_entry.id   76d1e20d20e22fce43ea6926f2260688
#
_cell.length_a   1.000
_cell.length_b   1.000
_cell.length_c   1.000
_cell.angle_alpha   90.00
_cell.angle_beta   90.00
_cell.angle_gamma   90.00
#
_symmetry.space_group_name_H-M   'P 1'
#
loop_
_entity.id
_entity.type
_entity.pdbx_description
1 polymer ?
#
loop_
_entity_poly.entity_id
_entity_poly.type
_entity_poly.pdbx_seq_one_letter_code
_entity_poly.pdbx_strand_id
1 'polypeptide(L)'
;MKVAVIHDWLTGMRGGEKVLEAILEIFPEAEIFTLICNEKNISEKIKKHKINTSFLQNIPGIFKFYRNFLPFFPAAIESFNLKKFDLVISSSHCVAKGVKVNGIPHICYCHAPMRYAYDQFSNYFSPKKNGWLKYKLISAIMPLLRNWDIKTAGRVTEFIANSENIRKKIKKYYEKDAEVIYPPVDIDFYSKDDSVKKSDFYLIA
;
A
#
# COMPACT_ATOMS: atom_id res chain seq x y z
N MET A 1 -5.16 -23.53 -4.56
CA MET A 1 -4.31 -22.64 -3.75
C MET A 1 -5.18 -21.46 -3.28
N LYS A 2 -5.28 -21.25 -1.98
CA LYS A 2 -6.02 -20.12 -1.39
C LYS A 2 -5.09 -18.93 -1.21
N VAL A 3 -5.43 -17.80 -1.81
CA VAL A 3 -4.58 -16.59 -1.81
C VAL A 3 -5.24 -15.48 -1.00
N ALA A 4 -4.48 -14.85 -0.10
CA ALA A 4 -4.85 -13.61 0.57
C ALA A 4 -4.10 -12.44 -0.05
N VAL A 5 -4.83 -11.44 -0.53
CA VAL A 5 -4.23 -10.19 -1.05
C VAL A 5 -4.43 -9.09 -0.01
N ILE A 6 -3.32 -8.53 0.46
CA ILE A 6 -3.32 -7.48 1.48
C ILE A 6 -3.09 -6.13 0.80
N HIS A 7 -3.98 -5.17 1.03
CA HIS A 7 -3.83 -3.81 0.49
C HIS A 7 -3.97 -2.79 1.62
N ASP A 8 -3.23 -1.68 1.58
CA ASP A 8 -3.19 -0.74 2.71
C ASP A 8 -4.58 -0.17 3.05
N TRP A 9 -5.27 0.44 2.08
CA TRP A 9 -6.65 0.93 2.21
C TRP A 9 -7.31 1.09 0.84
N LEU A 10 -8.61 0.90 0.79
CA LEU A 10 -9.44 1.03 -0.41
C LEU A 10 -10.39 2.22 -0.26
N THR A 11 -9.90 3.42 -0.56
CA THR A 11 -10.68 4.67 -0.42
C THR A 11 -10.91 5.40 -1.74
N GLY A 12 -10.45 4.85 -2.85
CA GLY A 12 -10.56 5.38 -4.21
C GLY A 12 -9.72 4.56 -5.17
N MET A 13 -9.79 4.88 -6.46
CA MET A 13 -9.01 4.23 -7.51
C MET A 13 -7.80 5.09 -7.88
N ARG A 14 -6.60 4.57 -7.70
CA ARG A 14 -5.31 5.17 -8.04
C ARG A 14 -4.38 4.11 -8.63
N GLY A 15 -3.11 4.43 -8.85
CA GLY A 15 -2.14 3.48 -9.40
C GLY A 15 -1.95 2.21 -8.58
N GLY A 16 -2.02 2.30 -7.25
CA GLY A 16 -1.94 1.13 -6.37
C GLY A 16 -3.11 0.17 -6.54
N GLU A 17 -4.32 0.70 -6.68
CA GLU A 17 -5.53 -0.10 -6.89
C GLU A 17 -5.58 -0.69 -8.31
N LYS A 18 -4.93 -0.07 -9.31
CA LYS A 18 -4.76 -0.66 -10.64
C LYS A 18 -3.82 -1.88 -10.61
N VAL A 19 -2.75 -1.82 -9.82
CA VAL A 19 -1.90 -2.99 -9.57
C VAL A 19 -2.68 -4.08 -8.82
N LEU A 20 -3.51 -3.70 -7.84
CA LEU A 20 -4.37 -4.66 -7.15
C LEU A 20 -5.30 -5.36 -8.14
N GLU A 21 -5.94 -4.65 -9.08
CA GLU A 21 -6.78 -5.26 -10.12
C GLU A 21 -6.01 -6.30 -10.93
N ALA A 22 -4.78 -5.98 -11.35
CA ALA A 22 -3.94 -6.93 -12.10
C ALA A 22 -3.56 -8.17 -11.27
N ILE A 23 -3.28 -8.02 -9.97
CA ILE A 23 -3.03 -9.15 -9.08
C ILE A 23 -4.29 -10.03 -8.96
N LEU A 24 -5.47 -9.42 -8.87
CA LEU A 24 -6.74 -10.14 -8.75
C LEU A 24 -7.13 -10.86 -10.06
N GLU A 25 -6.72 -10.36 -11.21
CA GLU A 25 -6.87 -11.07 -12.50
C GLU A 25 -6.06 -12.37 -12.55
N ILE A 26 -4.86 -12.37 -11.95
CA ILE A 26 -4.02 -13.58 -11.83
C ILE A 26 -4.61 -14.56 -10.78
N PHE A 27 -5.24 -14.03 -9.73
CA PHE A 27 -5.79 -14.80 -8.62
C PHE A 27 -7.29 -14.50 -8.41
N PRO A 28 -8.18 -14.97 -9.30
CA PRO A 28 -9.60 -14.58 -9.30
C PRO A 28 -10.37 -15.04 -8.04
N GLU A 29 -9.87 -16.05 -7.33
CA GLU A 29 -10.47 -16.53 -6.08
C GLU A 29 -9.84 -15.95 -4.81
N ALA A 30 -8.98 -14.92 -4.94
CA ALA A 30 -8.32 -14.34 -3.79
C ALA A 30 -9.28 -13.55 -2.89
N GLU A 31 -9.08 -13.64 -1.57
CA GLU A 31 -9.73 -12.76 -0.61
C GLU A 31 -8.86 -11.53 -0.35
N ILE A 32 -9.48 -10.36 -0.29
CA ILE A 32 -8.80 -9.08 -0.02
C ILE A 32 -8.86 -8.78 1.47
N PHE A 33 -7.75 -8.28 2.01
CA PHE A 33 -7.64 -7.78 3.38
C PHE A 33 -7.10 -6.34 3.32
N THR A 34 -7.78 -5.41 3.99
CA THR A 34 -7.44 -3.99 3.95
C THR A 34 -7.78 -3.29 5.26
N LEU A 35 -7.08 -2.21 5.58
CA LEU A 35 -7.38 -1.46 6.80
C LEU A 35 -8.82 -0.95 6.81
N ILE A 36 -9.24 -0.32 5.71
CA ILE A 36 -10.58 0.25 5.51
C ILE A 36 -10.96 0.13 4.02
N CYS A 37 -12.25 0.02 3.75
CA CYS A 37 -12.80 -0.03 2.41
C CYS A 37 -14.03 0.87 2.27
N ASN A 38 -13.97 1.81 1.32
CA ASN A 38 -15.13 2.57 0.85
C ASN A 38 -15.60 2.00 -0.49
N GLU A 39 -16.56 1.08 -0.43
CA GLU A 39 -17.06 0.35 -1.61
C GLU A 39 -17.60 1.27 -2.72
N LYS A 40 -18.06 2.48 -2.38
CA LYS A 40 -18.55 3.44 -3.37
C LYS A 40 -17.46 3.98 -4.30
N ASN A 41 -16.20 3.89 -3.86
CA ASN A 41 -15.06 4.53 -4.53
C ASN A 41 -14.10 3.54 -5.18
N ILE A 42 -14.43 2.25 -5.22
CA ILE A 42 -13.60 1.20 -5.82
C ILE A 42 -14.28 0.59 -7.04
N SER A 43 -13.49 -0.04 -7.90
CA SER A 43 -13.99 -0.64 -9.13
C SER A 43 -14.81 -1.89 -8.90
N GLU A 44 -15.66 -2.23 -9.89
CA GLU A 44 -16.44 -3.46 -9.88
C GLU A 44 -15.54 -4.72 -9.91
N LYS A 45 -14.33 -4.65 -10.48
CA LYS A 45 -13.36 -5.76 -10.44
C LYS A 45 -13.00 -6.10 -9.00
N ILE A 46 -12.67 -5.10 -8.18
CA ILE A 46 -12.31 -5.30 -6.78
C ILE A 46 -13.53 -5.77 -5.95
N LYS A 47 -14.72 -5.21 -6.20
CA LYS A 47 -15.95 -5.58 -5.48
C LYS A 47 -16.38 -7.04 -5.65
N LYS A 48 -15.97 -7.70 -6.74
CA LYS A 48 -16.28 -9.13 -6.96
C LYS A 48 -15.60 -10.05 -5.94
N HIS A 49 -14.55 -9.57 -5.29
CA HIS A 49 -13.81 -10.35 -4.31
C HIS A 49 -14.36 -10.13 -2.91
N LYS A 50 -14.18 -11.13 -2.04
CA LYS A 50 -14.49 -10.97 -0.62
C LYS A 50 -13.49 -10.02 0.03
N ILE A 51 -13.99 -8.90 0.57
CA ILE A 51 -13.19 -7.87 1.22
C ILE A 51 -13.33 -8.01 2.74
N ASN A 52 -12.21 -8.15 3.43
CA ASN A 52 -12.10 -8.23 4.88
C ASN A 52 -11.42 -6.94 5.37
N THR A 53 -12.09 -6.18 6.20
CA THR A 53 -11.56 -4.92 6.75
C THR A 53 -11.09 -5.09 8.19
N SER A 54 -10.18 -4.20 8.63
CA SER A 54 -9.74 -4.18 10.01
C SER A 54 -10.79 -3.52 10.94
N PHE A 55 -10.54 -3.58 12.25
CA PHE A 55 -11.37 -2.90 13.25
C PHE A 55 -11.49 -1.38 13.03
N LEU A 56 -10.57 -0.77 12.29
CA LEU A 56 -10.62 0.67 11.97
C LEU A 56 -11.83 1.03 11.11
N GLN A 57 -12.35 0.10 10.33
CA GLN A 57 -13.56 0.29 9.51
C GLN A 57 -14.77 0.73 10.34
N ASN A 58 -14.86 0.26 11.58
CA ASN A 58 -16.00 0.50 12.46
C ASN A 58 -15.98 1.90 13.12
N ILE A 59 -14.93 2.69 12.92
CA ILE A 59 -14.82 4.03 13.49
C ILE A 59 -15.71 5.00 12.69
N PRO A 60 -16.68 5.67 13.31
CA PRO A 60 -17.54 6.63 12.63
C PRO A 60 -16.74 7.71 11.90
N GLY A 61 -17.03 7.91 10.60
CA GLY A 61 -16.37 8.94 9.79
C GLY A 61 -14.93 8.65 9.41
N ILE A 62 -14.41 7.42 9.61
CA ILE A 62 -13.01 7.04 9.41
C ILE A 62 -12.43 7.51 8.07
N PHE A 63 -13.19 7.49 6.99
CA PHE A 63 -12.73 7.87 5.65
C PHE A 63 -12.23 9.32 5.55
N LYS A 64 -12.71 10.23 6.42
CA LYS A 64 -12.28 11.64 6.42
C LYS A 64 -10.94 11.85 7.11
N PHE A 65 -10.59 10.99 8.08
CA PHE A 65 -9.43 11.22 8.96
C PHE A 65 -8.59 9.98 9.28
N TYR A 66 -8.75 8.85 8.54
CA TYR A 66 -8.03 7.59 8.79
C TYR A 66 -6.50 7.78 8.93
N ARG A 67 -5.92 8.74 8.20
CA ARG A 67 -4.47 9.01 8.29
C ARG A 67 -4.00 9.45 9.68
N ASN A 68 -4.90 9.98 10.51
CA ASN A 68 -4.58 10.32 11.90
C ASN A 68 -4.43 9.06 12.77
N PHE A 69 -4.96 7.92 12.31
CA PHE A 69 -4.82 6.61 12.97
C PHE A 69 -3.56 5.84 12.60
N LEU A 70 -2.61 6.48 11.91
CA LEU A 70 -1.35 5.88 11.52
C LEU A 70 -0.64 5.10 12.66
N PRO A 71 -0.60 5.56 13.93
CA PRO A 71 -0.01 4.79 15.03
C PRO A 71 -0.68 3.43 15.30
N PHE A 72 -1.94 3.28 14.93
CA PHE A 72 -2.72 2.06 15.12
C PHE A 72 -2.69 1.12 13.90
N PHE A 73 -2.18 1.56 12.75
CA PHE A 73 -2.10 0.76 11.54
C PHE A 73 -1.31 -0.54 11.72
N PRO A 74 -0.17 -0.56 12.45
CA PRO A 74 0.52 -1.81 12.77
C PRO A 74 -0.38 -2.84 13.45
N ALA A 75 -1.09 -2.44 14.51
CA ALA A 75 -2.00 -3.32 15.21
C ALA A 75 -3.16 -3.80 14.32
N ALA A 76 -3.69 -2.91 13.49
CA ALA A 76 -4.80 -3.22 12.60
C ALA A 76 -4.41 -4.21 11.50
N ILE A 77 -3.25 -4.06 10.86
CA ILE A 77 -2.79 -4.99 9.83
C ILE A 77 -2.40 -6.35 10.42
N GLU A 78 -1.83 -6.36 11.62
CA GLU A 78 -1.43 -7.58 12.32
C GLU A 78 -2.61 -8.36 12.92
N SER A 79 -3.81 -7.77 12.98
CA SER A 79 -5.01 -8.43 13.52
C SER A 79 -5.62 -9.45 12.57
N PHE A 80 -5.25 -9.47 11.29
CA PHE A 80 -5.81 -10.40 10.34
C PHE A 80 -5.36 -11.83 10.58
N ASN A 81 -6.31 -12.76 10.55
CA ASN A 81 -6.06 -14.20 10.64
C ASN A 81 -5.95 -14.81 9.24
N LEU A 82 -4.74 -15.14 8.83
CA LEU A 82 -4.44 -15.68 7.50
C LEU A 82 -4.16 -17.19 7.50
N LYS A 83 -4.37 -17.91 8.59
CA LYS A 83 -3.99 -19.34 8.73
C LYS A 83 -4.58 -20.29 7.68
N LYS A 84 -5.69 -19.90 7.03
CA LYS A 84 -6.38 -20.74 6.02
C LYS A 84 -5.82 -20.58 4.60
N PHE A 85 -4.88 -19.67 4.39
CA PHE A 85 -4.32 -19.35 3.08
C PHE A 85 -2.99 -20.05 2.85
N ASP A 86 -2.69 -20.31 1.57
CA ASP A 86 -1.47 -20.97 1.12
C ASP A 86 -0.42 -19.96 0.66
N LEU A 87 -0.86 -18.76 0.26
CA LEU A 87 -0.03 -17.66 -0.22
C LEU A 87 -0.60 -16.32 0.25
N VAL A 88 0.30 -15.41 0.64
CA VAL A 88 -0.01 -14.02 0.93
C VAL A 88 0.66 -13.12 -0.10
N ILE A 89 -0.08 -12.19 -0.69
CA ILE A 89 0.45 -11.15 -1.58
C ILE A 89 0.08 -9.80 -0.97
N SER A 90 1.06 -8.95 -0.69
CA SER A 90 0.78 -7.59 -0.23
C SER A 90 1.10 -6.56 -1.32
N SER A 91 0.13 -5.68 -1.61
CA SER A 91 0.29 -4.48 -2.43
C SER A 91 0.47 -3.30 -1.47
N SER A 92 1.72 -2.91 -1.22
CA SER A 92 2.08 -2.10 -0.06
C SER A 92 2.77 -0.79 -0.40
N HIS A 93 2.28 0.29 0.19
CA HIS A 93 2.94 1.60 0.24
C HIS A 93 3.00 2.15 1.67
N CYS A 94 2.45 1.41 2.64
CA CYS A 94 2.41 1.77 4.05
C CYS A 94 2.66 0.54 4.94
N VAL A 95 1.62 -0.15 5.41
CA VAL A 95 1.70 -1.20 6.42
C VAL A 95 1.34 -2.60 5.92
N ALA A 96 0.79 -2.75 4.72
CA ALA A 96 0.26 -4.03 4.21
C ALA A 96 1.32 -5.16 4.25
N LYS A 97 2.60 -4.86 3.95
CA LYS A 97 3.69 -5.84 4.05
C LYS A 97 3.94 -6.37 5.48
N GLY A 98 3.46 -5.63 6.48
CA GLY A 98 3.66 -5.97 7.90
C GLY A 98 2.65 -6.97 8.45
N VAL A 99 1.78 -7.54 7.64
CA VAL A 99 0.81 -8.55 8.07
C VAL A 99 1.50 -9.78 8.67
N LYS A 100 0.86 -10.46 9.62
CA LYS A 100 1.37 -11.69 10.23
C LYS A 100 1.07 -12.90 9.33
N VAL A 101 2.11 -13.52 8.80
CA VAL A 101 1.97 -14.64 7.83
C VAL A 101 2.18 -16.02 8.45
N ASN A 102 2.73 -16.13 9.65
CA ASN A 102 2.89 -17.38 10.42
C ASN A 102 3.50 -18.54 9.59
N GLY A 103 4.53 -18.26 8.79
CA GLY A 103 5.20 -19.25 7.94
C GLY A 103 4.61 -19.45 6.55
N ILE A 104 3.50 -18.77 6.20
CA ILE A 104 2.95 -18.77 4.84
C ILE A 104 3.88 -17.95 3.93
N PRO A 105 4.21 -18.41 2.70
CA PRO A 105 4.95 -17.62 1.72
C PRO A 105 4.29 -16.26 1.49
N HIS A 106 5.10 -15.20 1.47
CA HIS A 106 4.64 -13.83 1.37
C HIS A 106 5.39 -13.07 0.29
N ILE A 107 4.71 -12.69 -0.78
CA ILE A 107 5.24 -11.83 -1.83
C ILE A 107 4.75 -10.40 -1.59
N CYS A 108 5.66 -9.44 -1.57
CA CYS A 108 5.31 -8.03 -1.40
C CYS A 108 5.55 -7.24 -2.69
N TYR A 109 4.48 -6.81 -3.36
CA TYR A 109 4.58 -5.77 -4.37
C TYR A 109 4.68 -4.41 -3.67
N CYS A 110 5.87 -3.87 -3.63
CA CYS A 110 6.21 -2.64 -2.92
C CYS A 110 6.10 -1.42 -3.84
N HIS A 111 5.07 -0.60 -3.65
CA HIS A 111 4.94 0.68 -4.35
C HIS A 111 5.95 1.69 -3.84
N ALA A 112 6.20 1.69 -2.55
CA ALA A 112 7.25 2.45 -1.87
C ALA A 112 7.39 1.93 -0.43
N PRO A 113 8.59 1.92 0.16
CA PRO A 113 8.73 1.95 1.61
C PRO A 113 7.95 3.13 2.20
N MET A 114 7.52 3.03 3.46
CA MET A 114 6.70 4.03 4.15
C MET A 114 7.32 5.45 4.06
N ARG A 115 7.00 6.21 3.00
CA ARG A 115 7.69 7.46 2.60
C ARG A 115 7.83 8.47 3.73
N TYR A 116 6.80 8.65 4.53
CA TYR A 116 6.79 9.59 5.66
C TYR A 116 7.59 9.10 6.86
N ALA A 117 7.99 7.83 6.92
CA ALA A 117 8.88 7.33 7.97
C ALA A 117 10.37 7.48 7.61
N TYR A 118 10.69 7.71 6.33
CA TYR A 118 12.06 7.79 5.83
C TYR A 118 12.37 9.16 5.20
N ASP A 119 12.55 9.18 3.89
CA ASP A 119 13.11 10.30 3.14
C ASP A 119 12.18 11.51 2.96
N GLN A 120 10.89 11.34 3.23
CA GLN A 120 9.91 12.41 3.03
C GLN A 120 9.26 12.92 4.33
N PHE A 121 9.81 12.59 5.49
CA PHE A 121 9.23 12.99 6.77
C PHE A 121 8.93 14.50 6.84
N SER A 122 9.91 15.35 6.49
CA SER A 122 9.78 16.81 6.51
C SER A 122 8.73 17.34 5.53
N ASN A 123 8.51 16.63 4.41
CA ASN A 123 7.49 16.99 3.43
C ASN A 123 6.06 16.78 3.95
N TYR A 124 5.87 15.73 4.76
CA TYR A 124 4.57 15.40 5.35
C TYR A 124 4.32 16.12 6.68
N PHE A 125 5.35 16.27 7.49
CA PHE A 125 5.24 16.77 8.86
C PHE A 125 6.20 17.94 9.11
N SER A 126 5.63 19.05 9.53
CA SER A 126 6.39 20.21 10.00
C SER A 126 5.55 20.99 11.01
N PRO A 127 6.18 21.80 11.92
CA PRO A 127 5.44 22.64 12.85
C PRO A 127 4.46 23.59 12.15
N LYS A 128 4.84 24.11 10.96
CA LYS A 128 4.00 25.01 10.16
C LYS A 128 2.73 24.31 9.62
N LYS A 129 2.84 23.04 9.22
CA LYS A 129 1.71 22.26 8.64
C LYS A 129 0.79 21.63 9.69
N ASN A 130 1.36 21.20 10.80
CA ASN A 130 0.67 20.33 11.75
C ASN A 130 0.44 21.01 13.12
N GLY A 131 1.04 22.17 13.39
CA GLY A 131 1.14 22.74 14.71
C GLY A 131 2.23 22.04 15.55
N TRP A 132 2.79 22.76 16.52
CA TRP A 132 3.97 22.31 17.27
C TRP A 132 3.72 21.04 18.12
N LEU A 133 2.57 20.96 18.79
CA LEU A 133 2.23 19.82 19.65
C LEU A 133 2.05 18.53 18.85
N LYS A 134 1.27 18.59 17.76
CA LYS A 134 1.05 17.44 16.85
C LYS A 134 2.36 17.01 16.19
N TYR A 135 3.20 17.95 15.77
CA TYR A 135 4.50 17.64 15.20
C TYR A 135 5.41 16.90 16.20
N LYS A 136 5.49 17.35 17.45
CA LYS A 136 6.27 16.67 18.50
C LYS A 136 5.77 15.24 18.74
N LEU A 137 4.45 15.06 18.84
CA LEU A 137 3.85 13.73 19.03
C LEU A 137 4.20 12.80 17.86
N ILE A 138 4.04 13.26 16.62
CA ILE A 138 4.38 12.49 15.42
C ILE A 138 5.87 12.14 15.42
N SER A 139 6.74 13.10 15.74
CA SER A 139 8.20 12.89 15.79
C SER A 139 8.60 11.85 16.84
N ALA A 140 7.89 11.76 17.97
CA ALA A 140 8.14 10.76 19.00
C ALA A 140 7.68 9.34 18.57
N ILE A 141 6.58 9.24 17.81
CA ILE A 141 6.02 7.96 17.35
C ILE A 141 6.77 7.41 16.14
N MET A 142 7.32 8.28 15.29
CA MET A 142 7.90 7.88 14.00
C MET A 142 9.06 6.87 14.12
N PRO A 143 9.99 6.96 15.09
CA PRO A 143 11.01 5.93 15.28
C PRO A 143 10.44 4.53 15.59
N LEU A 144 9.33 4.47 16.34
CA LEU A 144 8.66 3.20 16.66
C LEU A 144 8.04 2.58 15.40
N LEU A 145 7.38 3.40 14.59
CA LEU A 145 6.81 2.96 13.30
C LEU A 145 7.90 2.50 12.33
N ARG A 146 9.02 3.22 12.26
CA ARG A 146 10.16 2.83 11.41
C ARG A 146 10.75 1.50 11.86
N ASN A 147 10.96 1.31 13.17
CA ASN A 147 11.47 0.07 13.71
C ASN A 147 10.53 -1.11 13.43
N TRP A 148 9.23 -0.90 13.60
CA TRP A 148 8.21 -1.89 13.23
C TRP A 148 8.25 -2.21 11.72
N ASP A 149 8.35 -1.20 10.88
CA ASP A 149 8.41 -1.32 9.41
C ASP A 149 9.63 -2.12 8.94
N ILE A 150 10.80 -1.87 9.53
CA ILE A 150 12.04 -2.63 9.27
C ILE A 150 11.89 -4.07 9.73
N LYS A 151 11.45 -4.30 10.98
CA LYS A 151 11.28 -5.65 11.54
C LYS A 151 10.33 -6.50 10.70
N THR A 152 9.22 -5.92 10.26
CA THR A 152 8.21 -6.64 9.49
C THR A 152 8.61 -6.93 8.05
N ALA A 153 9.62 -6.26 7.50
CA ALA A 153 10.22 -6.64 6.23
C ALA A 153 10.83 -8.06 6.25
N GLY A 154 11.20 -8.55 7.43
CA GLY A 154 11.62 -9.96 7.62
C GLY A 154 10.51 -10.99 7.44
N ARG A 155 9.22 -10.58 7.39
CA ARG A 155 8.08 -11.46 7.15
C ARG A 155 7.82 -11.69 5.66
N VAL A 156 8.46 -10.92 4.81
CA VAL A 156 8.33 -11.02 3.35
C VAL A 156 9.34 -12.02 2.84
N THR A 157 8.87 -13.01 2.09
CA THR A 157 9.71 -14.01 1.42
C THR A 157 10.39 -13.39 0.21
N GLU A 158 9.60 -12.71 -0.65
CA GLU A 158 10.09 -12.09 -1.88
C GLU A 158 9.53 -10.68 -2.05
N PHE A 159 10.40 -9.74 -2.42
CA PHE A 159 10.01 -8.38 -2.76
C PHE A 159 9.95 -8.17 -4.27
N ILE A 160 8.88 -7.54 -4.73
CA ILE A 160 8.75 -6.99 -6.07
C ILE A 160 8.70 -5.47 -5.95
N ALA A 161 9.57 -4.77 -6.64
CA ALA A 161 9.62 -3.32 -6.70
C ALA A 161 8.91 -2.81 -7.95
N ASN A 162 8.11 -1.76 -7.85
CA ASN A 162 7.45 -1.14 -9.00
C ASN A 162 8.41 -0.36 -9.92
N SER A 163 9.66 -0.18 -9.52
CA SER A 163 10.69 0.54 -10.29
C SER A 163 12.09 0.31 -9.73
N GLU A 164 13.11 0.60 -10.52
CA GLU A 164 14.51 0.58 -10.08
C GLU A 164 14.77 1.49 -8.87
N ASN A 165 14.10 2.64 -8.80
CA ASN A 165 14.21 3.54 -7.65
C ASN A 165 13.68 2.89 -6.38
N ILE A 166 12.55 2.18 -6.45
CA ILE A 166 11.98 1.48 -5.29
C ILE A 166 12.82 0.25 -4.93
N ARG A 167 13.40 -0.47 -5.90
CA ARG A 167 14.36 -1.54 -5.63
C ARG A 167 15.54 -1.05 -4.79
N LYS A 168 16.14 0.10 -5.16
CA LYS A 168 17.21 0.74 -4.38
C LYS A 168 16.77 1.12 -2.97
N LYS A 169 15.53 1.59 -2.79
CA LYS A 169 14.99 1.93 -1.47
C LYS A 169 14.72 0.70 -0.61
N ILE A 170 14.21 -0.40 -1.18
CA ILE A 170 14.06 -1.68 -0.48
C ILE A 170 15.43 -2.16 0.02
N LYS A 171 16.44 -2.15 -0.83
CA LYS A 171 17.81 -2.53 -0.44
C LYS A 171 18.35 -1.63 0.67
N LYS A 172 18.14 -0.30 0.55
CA LYS A 172 18.63 0.69 1.52
C LYS A 172 17.96 0.56 2.89
N TYR A 173 16.64 0.35 2.96
CA TYR A 173 15.89 0.43 4.22
C TYR A 173 15.60 -0.92 4.85
N TYR A 174 15.49 -1.98 4.04
CA TYR A 174 15.14 -3.32 4.50
C TYR A 174 16.28 -4.32 4.34
N GLU A 175 17.37 -3.94 3.66
CA GLU A 175 18.52 -4.81 3.34
C GLU A 175 18.13 -6.05 2.54
N LYS A 176 16.99 -5.97 1.83
CA LYS A 176 16.43 -7.03 0.99
C LYS A 176 16.70 -6.77 -0.48
N ASP A 177 16.80 -7.85 -1.26
CA ASP A 177 16.78 -7.77 -2.71
C ASP A 177 15.33 -7.74 -3.21
N ALA A 178 15.12 -7.27 -4.43
CA ALA A 178 13.80 -7.21 -5.05
C ALA A 178 13.93 -7.31 -6.57
N GLU A 179 12.99 -8.01 -7.20
CA GLU A 179 12.79 -7.95 -8.64
C GLU A 179 12.01 -6.70 -9.03
N VAL A 180 12.22 -6.21 -10.25
CA VAL A 180 11.48 -5.04 -10.76
C VAL A 180 10.41 -5.51 -11.73
N ILE A 181 9.14 -5.26 -11.35
CA ILE A 181 7.98 -5.43 -12.23
C ILE A 181 7.24 -4.11 -12.25
N TYR A 182 7.27 -3.43 -13.40
CA TYR A 182 6.60 -2.14 -13.55
C TYR A 182 5.07 -2.28 -13.44
N PRO A 183 4.36 -1.23 -12.94
CA PRO A 183 2.91 -1.26 -12.86
C PRO A 183 2.27 -1.41 -14.25
N PRO A 184 1.10 -2.06 -14.34
CA PRO A 184 0.38 -2.18 -15.60
C PRO A 184 -0.09 -0.80 -16.09
N VAL A 185 -0.09 -0.63 -17.41
CA VAL A 185 -0.63 0.55 -18.11
C VAL A 185 -1.85 0.10 -18.90
N ASP A 186 -2.94 0.86 -18.81
CA ASP A 186 -4.15 0.64 -19.58
C ASP A 186 -3.92 1.17 -21.03
N ILE A 187 -3.39 0.31 -21.89
CA ILE A 187 -3.04 0.66 -23.28
C ILE A 187 -4.28 0.90 -24.15
N ASP A 188 -5.44 0.39 -23.77
CA ASP A 188 -6.70 0.62 -24.49
C ASP A 188 -7.25 2.02 -24.19
N PHE A 189 -7.04 2.49 -22.95
CA PHE A 189 -7.43 3.84 -22.55
C PHE A 189 -6.45 4.90 -23.06
N TYR A 190 -5.14 4.63 -22.99
CA TYR A 190 -4.10 5.57 -23.42
C TYR A 190 -3.72 5.35 -24.89
N SER A 191 -4.62 5.70 -25.80
CA SER A 191 -4.36 5.67 -27.23
C SER A 191 -3.80 7.00 -27.74
N LYS A 192 -2.89 6.94 -28.72
CA LYS A 192 -2.37 8.12 -29.39
C LYS A 192 -3.44 8.73 -30.30
N ASP A 193 -3.74 10.00 -30.13
CA ASP A 193 -4.57 10.76 -31.06
C ASP A 193 -3.69 11.61 -31.98
N ASP A 194 -3.52 11.14 -33.22
CA ASP A 194 -2.73 11.84 -34.24
C ASP A 194 -3.40 13.11 -34.78
N SER A 195 -4.69 13.35 -34.47
CA SER A 195 -5.41 14.56 -34.88
C SER A 195 -5.06 15.77 -34.00
N VAL A 196 -4.53 15.56 -32.81
CA VAL A 196 -4.17 16.63 -31.87
C VAL A 196 -2.90 17.33 -32.33
N LYS A 197 -3.01 18.61 -32.67
CA LYS A 197 -1.84 19.44 -32.99
C LYS A 197 -1.01 19.69 -31.72
N LYS A 198 0.29 19.47 -31.83
CA LYS A 198 1.24 19.81 -30.76
C LYS A 198 1.21 21.32 -30.53
N SER A 199 1.15 21.73 -29.28
CA SER A 199 1.21 23.12 -28.84
C SER A 199 2.41 23.32 -27.92
N ASP A 200 2.84 24.56 -27.75
CA ASP A 200 4.05 24.90 -26.99
C ASP A 200 3.71 25.07 -25.49
N PHE A 201 3.36 23.94 -24.84
CA PHE A 201 3.09 23.88 -23.40
C PHE A 201 3.53 22.55 -22.79
N TYR A 202 3.74 22.54 -21.47
CA TYR A 202 3.98 21.34 -20.71
C TYR A 202 2.66 20.82 -20.13
N LEU A 203 2.34 19.55 -20.38
CA LEU A 203 1.22 18.86 -19.76
C LEU A 203 1.69 18.16 -18.49
N ILE A 204 1.01 18.42 -17.37
CA ILE A 204 1.15 17.68 -16.12
C ILE A 204 -0.18 16.94 -15.88
N ALA A 205 -0.14 15.62 -15.90
CA ALA A 205 -1.29 14.75 -15.66
C ALA A 205 -1.28 14.17 -14.24
#